data_fd34eb7a9d626094380acc4a9fd25da7
#
_entry.id   fd34eb7a9d626094380acc4a9fd25da7
#
_cell.length_a   1.000
_cell.length_b   1.000
_cell.length_c   1.000
_cell.angle_alpha   90.00
_cell.angle_beta   90.00
_cell.angle_gamma   90.00
#
_symmetry.space_group_name_H-M   'P 1'
#
loop_
_entity.id
_entity.type
_entity.pdbx_description
1 polymer ?
#
loop_
_entity_poly.entity_id
_entity_poly.type
_entity_poly.pdbx_seq_one_letter_code
_entity_poly.pdbx_strand_id
1 'polypeptide(L)'
;MAEAFGVPIVTDPVYPYNESPPIDEVMSHITGSSIQWGSDPRITSSALTETAYLFLRVACHSLWPISHLHTIPLEQCVFLYAFMSGASISFPHLFLRSLNEVHRSFAVGHALIYPIFIHRILLFLSLADFPSSEPVHVVGPLGATFLR
;
A
#
# COMPACT_ATOMS: atom_id res chain seq x y z
N MET A 1 -1.88 12.69 12.72
CA MET A 1 -1.31 11.46 12.10
C MET A 1 -0.19 11.79 11.12
N ALA A 2 -0.39 12.63 10.10
CA ALA A 2 0.69 13.00 9.17
C ALA A 2 1.91 13.60 9.90
N GLU A 3 1.67 14.42 10.91
CA GLU A 3 2.72 15.01 11.77
C GLU A 3 3.53 13.95 12.53
N ALA A 4 2.87 12.92 13.08
CA ALA A 4 3.55 11.82 13.77
C ALA A 4 4.51 11.04 12.85
N PHE A 5 4.27 11.08 11.53
CA PHE A 5 5.11 10.42 10.53
C PHE A 5 6.16 11.34 9.91
N GLY A 6 6.08 12.65 10.18
CA GLY A 6 6.91 13.63 9.49
C GLY A 6 6.59 13.73 7.98
N VAL A 7 5.37 13.36 7.59
CA VAL A 7 4.91 13.40 6.20
C VAL A 7 4.17 14.71 5.95
N PRO A 8 4.36 15.38 4.80
CA PRO A 8 3.61 16.60 4.48
C PRO A 8 2.11 16.37 4.57
N ILE A 9 1.40 17.32 5.17
CA ILE A 9 -0.05 17.30 5.19
C ILE A 9 -0.55 17.72 3.82
N VAL A 10 -1.23 16.82 3.13
CA VAL A 10 -1.95 17.13 1.89
C VAL A 10 -3.34 17.57 2.28
N THR A 11 -3.64 18.84 2.07
CA THR A 11 -4.92 19.45 2.49
C THR A 11 -6.09 19.03 1.62
N ASP A 12 -5.83 18.74 0.35
CA ASP A 12 -6.83 18.31 -0.61
C ASP A 12 -6.25 17.17 -1.49
N PRO A 13 -6.21 15.94 -0.97
CA PRO A 13 -5.67 14.82 -1.73
C PRO A 13 -6.62 14.43 -2.87
N VAL A 14 -6.05 14.20 -4.04
CA VAL A 14 -6.78 13.65 -5.17
C VAL A 14 -7.10 12.17 -4.96
N TYR A 15 -6.17 11.42 -4.35
CA TYR A 15 -6.41 10.03 -3.98
C TYR A 15 -6.57 9.89 -2.45
N PRO A 16 -7.61 9.23 -1.95
CA PRO A 16 -8.59 8.43 -2.72
C PRO A 16 -9.52 9.32 -3.53
N TYR A 17 -9.83 8.88 -4.74
CA TYR A 17 -10.75 9.60 -5.60
C TYR A 17 -12.17 9.59 -5.03
N ASN A 18 -12.86 10.72 -5.09
CA ASN A 18 -14.28 10.81 -4.75
C ASN A 18 -15.15 10.01 -5.75
N GLU A 19 -14.78 10.09 -7.02
CA GLU A 19 -15.32 9.26 -8.08
C GLU A 19 -14.17 8.53 -8.75
N SER A 20 -14.27 7.20 -8.84
CA SER A 20 -13.21 6.39 -9.46
C SER A 20 -13.01 6.83 -10.92
N PRO A 21 -11.75 7.01 -11.36
CA PRO A 21 -11.48 7.31 -12.75
C PRO A 21 -12.01 6.19 -13.66
N PRO A 22 -12.29 6.49 -14.94
CA PRO A 22 -12.74 5.49 -15.90
C PRO A 22 -11.76 4.31 -15.94
N ILE A 23 -12.30 3.10 -15.84
CA ILE A 23 -11.46 1.87 -15.78
C ILE A 23 -10.59 1.74 -17.02
N ASP A 24 -11.11 2.09 -18.19
CA ASP A 24 -10.36 2.02 -19.45
C ASP A 24 -9.15 2.96 -19.46
N GLU A 25 -9.28 4.14 -18.83
CA GLU A 25 -8.18 5.09 -18.68
C GLU A 25 -7.11 4.53 -17.73
N VAL A 26 -7.53 4.03 -16.57
CA VAL A 26 -6.63 3.37 -15.61
C VAL A 26 -5.86 2.24 -16.28
N MET A 27 -6.57 1.36 -16.98
CA MET A 27 -5.99 0.19 -17.63
C MET A 27 -5.04 0.58 -18.74
N SER A 28 -5.45 1.50 -19.63
CA SER A 28 -4.58 2.00 -20.69
C SER A 28 -3.28 2.60 -20.15
N HIS A 29 -3.36 3.34 -19.03
CA HIS A 29 -2.19 3.98 -18.42
C HIS A 29 -1.20 2.98 -17.83
N ILE A 30 -1.68 1.96 -17.12
CA ILE A 30 -0.81 1.01 -16.39
C ILE A 30 -0.35 -0.16 -17.25
N THR A 31 -1.08 -0.52 -18.33
CA THR A 31 -0.74 -1.65 -19.20
C THR A 31 -0.19 -1.23 -20.56
N GLY A 32 -0.35 0.07 -20.93
CA GLY A 32 0.02 0.56 -22.26
C GLY A 32 -0.89 0.07 -23.38
N SER A 33 -2.00 -0.60 -23.06
CA SER A 33 -2.95 -1.13 -24.03
C SER A 33 -4.39 -1.07 -23.49
N SER A 34 -5.37 -0.99 -24.40
CA SER A 34 -6.79 -1.06 -24.04
C SER A 34 -7.17 -2.51 -23.73
N ILE A 35 -6.91 -2.93 -22.50
CA ILE A 35 -7.37 -4.24 -22.02
C ILE A 35 -8.79 -4.07 -21.51
N GLN A 36 -9.72 -4.84 -22.09
CA GLN A 36 -11.08 -4.87 -21.55
C GLN A 36 -11.06 -5.60 -20.19
N TRP A 37 -11.63 -4.93 -19.20
CA TRP A 37 -11.81 -5.52 -17.88
C TRP A 37 -12.85 -6.65 -17.98
N GLY A 38 -12.41 -7.87 -17.70
CA GLY A 38 -13.31 -9.03 -17.70
C GLY A 38 -14.24 -9.06 -16.48
N SER A 39 -14.97 -10.15 -16.34
CA SER A 39 -15.84 -10.39 -15.17
C SER A 39 -15.07 -10.56 -13.85
N ASP A 40 -13.80 -10.92 -13.91
CA ASP A 40 -12.92 -10.97 -12.74
C ASP A 40 -12.25 -9.58 -12.54
N PRO A 41 -12.49 -8.91 -11.42
CA PRO A 41 -11.93 -7.59 -11.12
C PRO A 41 -10.43 -7.66 -10.75
N ARG A 42 -9.63 -8.44 -11.48
CA ARG A 42 -8.20 -8.62 -11.27
C ARG A 42 -7.46 -8.68 -12.60
N ILE A 43 -6.24 -8.15 -12.60
CA ILE A 43 -5.30 -8.33 -13.73
C ILE A 43 -4.06 -9.06 -13.26
N THR A 44 -3.34 -9.68 -14.19
CA THR A 44 -2.04 -10.27 -13.89
C THR A 44 -0.96 -9.22 -13.94
N SER A 45 0.05 -9.34 -13.10
CA SER A 45 1.18 -8.41 -13.09
C SER A 45 1.98 -8.42 -14.39
N SER A 46 1.89 -9.51 -15.16
CA SER A 46 2.52 -9.61 -16.49
C SER A 46 1.86 -8.72 -17.56
N ALA A 47 0.65 -8.21 -17.29
CA ALA A 47 -0.03 -7.28 -18.19
C ALA A 47 0.44 -5.82 -17.99
N LEU A 48 1.15 -5.53 -16.91
CA LEU A 48 1.65 -4.19 -16.62
C LEU A 48 2.84 -3.82 -17.52
N THR A 49 2.98 -2.52 -17.80
CA THR A 49 4.23 -1.97 -18.30
C THR A 49 5.36 -2.18 -17.30
N GLU A 50 6.62 -2.19 -17.75
CA GLU A 50 7.78 -2.33 -16.86
C GLU A 50 7.79 -1.24 -15.78
N THR A 51 7.46 -0.02 -16.14
CA THR A 51 7.37 1.10 -15.22
C THR A 51 6.27 0.89 -14.18
N ALA A 52 5.07 0.49 -14.60
CA ALA A 52 3.95 0.20 -13.70
C ALA A 52 4.29 -0.96 -12.75
N TYR A 53 4.96 -1.99 -13.26
CA TYR A 53 5.40 -3.11 -12.44
C TYR A 53 6.44 -2.70 -11.39
N LEU A 54 7.40 -1.84 -11.75
CA LEU A 54 8.37 -1.30 -10.81
C LEU A 54 7.68 -0.51 -9.70
N PHE A 55 6.78 0.41 -10.06
CA PHE A 55 6.01 1.18 -9.07
C PHE A 55 5.15 0.30 -8.18
N LEU A 56 4.51 -0.73 -8.75
CA LEU A 56 3.76 -1.71 -7.98
C LEU A 56 4.64 -2.38 -6.92
N ARG A 57 5.83 -2.83 -7.29
CA ARG A 57 6.77 -3.46 -6.35
C ARG A 57 7.17 -2.51 -5.22
N VAL A 58 7.49 -1.25 -5.54
CA VAL A 58 7.82 -0.24 -4.53
C VAL A 58 6.62 0.01 -3.61
N ALA A 59 5.43 0.19 -4.18
CA ALA A 59 4.21 0.43 -3.43
C ALA A 59 3.87 -0.75 -2.50
N CYS A 60 3.95 -1.96 -3.00
CA CYS A 60 3.64 -3.17 -2.21
C CYS A 60 4.68 -3.44 -1.12
N HIS A 61 5.92 -3.04 -1.34
CA HIS A 61 6.95 -3.20 -0.32
C HIS A 61 6.84 -2.14 0.79
N SER A 62 6.50 -0.92 0.43
CA SER A 62 6.67 0.23 1.33
C SER A 62 5.36 0.85 1.81
N LEU A 63 4.32 0.85 0.97
CA LEU A 63 3.09 1.58 1.22
C LEU A 63 1.86 0.67 1.39
N TRP A 64 1.87 -0.48 0.78
CA TRP A 64 0.74 -1.40 0.79
C TRP A 64 1.25 -2.85 0.80
N PRO A 65 1.65 -3.37 1.95
CA PRO A 65 2.24 -4.70 2.05
C PRO A 65 1.24 -5.77 1.61
N ILE A 66 1.53 -6.44 0.52
CA ILE A 66 0.79 -7.60 0.03
C ILE A 66 1.74 -8.76 -0.20
N SER A 67 1.23 -9.95 0.07
CA SER A 67 2.01 -11.18 -0.05
C SER A 67 2.10 -11.70 -1.49
N HIS A 68 1.19 -11.30 -2.37
CA HIS A 68 1.07 -11.85 -3.71
C HIS A 68 1.00 -10.74 -4.77
N LEU A 69 2.05 -10.66 -5.60
CA LEU A 69 2.14 -9.69 -6.70
C LEU A 69 1.62 -10.23 -8.03
N HIS A 70 1.15 -11.49 -8.07
CA HIS A 70 0.78 -12.11 -9.34
C HIS A 70 -0.54 -11.60 -9.89
N THR A 71 -1.51 -11.37 -9.01
CA THR A 71 -2.83 -10.85 -9.36
C THR A 71 -3.11 -9.56 -8.63
N ILE A 72 -3.56 -8.55 -9.37
CA ILE A 72 -3.71 -7.17 -8.89
C ILE A 72 -5.20 -6.82 -8.94
N PRO A 73 -5.84 -6.54 -7.81
CA PRO A 73 -7.22 -6.09 -7.77
C PRO A 73 -7.37 -4.66 -8.29
N LEU A 74 -8.58 -4.31 -8.73
CA LEU A 74 -8.91 -3.00 -9.28
C LEU A 74 -8.45 -1.84 -8.41
N GLU A 75 -8.65 -1.94 -7.11
CA GLU A 75 -8.23 -0.89 -6.18
C GLU A 75 -6.73 -0.58 -6.22
N GLN A 76 -5.92 -1.61 -6.38
CA GLN A 76 -4.47 -1.43 -6.52
C GLN A 76 -4.11 -0.87 -7.89
N CYS A 77 -4.88 -1.20 -8.93
CA CYS A 77 -4.72 -0.58 -10.25
C CYS A 77 -5.01 0.92 -10.19
N VAL A 78 -6.10 1.31 -9.53
CA VAL A 78 -6.47 2.73 -9.33
C VAL A 78 -5.43 3.48 -8.51
N PHE A 79 -4.91 2.86 -7.45
CA PHE A 79 -3.83 3.43 -6.66
C PHE A 79 -2.55 3.59 -7.49
N LEU A 80 -2.19 2.57 -8.26
CA LEU A 80 -1.01 2.58 -9.14
C LEU A 80 -1.13 3.69 -10.21
N TYR A 81 -2.32 3.84 -10.79
CA TYR A 81 -2.63 4.93 -11.70
C TYR A 81 -2.43 6.31 -11.03
N ALA A 82 -3.00 6.52 -9.84
CA ALA A 82 -2.82 7.76 -9.09
C ALA A 82 -1.34 8.05 -8.79
N PHE A 83 -0.59 7.02 -8.41
CA PHE A 83 0.82 7.16 -8.10
C PHE A 83 1.66 7.51 -9.34
N MET A 84 1.40 6.86 -10.48
CA MET A 84 2.09 7.09 -11.74
C MET A 84 1.73 8.43 -12.39
N SER A 85 0.48 8.87 -12.25
CA SER A 85 0.02 10.18 -12.74
C SER A 85 0.49 11.35 -11.88
N GLY A 86 1.17 11.09 -10.75
CA GLY A 86 1.64 12.13 -9.84
C GLY A 86 0.51 12.78 -9.03
N ALA A 87 -0.62 12.10 -8.87
CA ALA A 87 -1.72 12.59 -8.06
C ALA A 87 -1.29 12.76 -6.60
N SER A 88 -1.82 13.78 -5.94
CA SER A 88 -1.60 13.97 -4.50
C SER A 88 -2.31 12.86 -3.71
N ILE A 89 -1.56 12.15 -2.88
CA ILE A 89 -2.04 10.96 -2.17
C ILE A 89 -2.12 11.21 -0.67
N SER A 90 -3.26 10.85 -0.07
CA SER A 90 -3.40 10.84 1.39
C SER A 90 -2.71 9.64 2.00
N PHE A 91 -1.50 9.83 2.51
CA PHE A 91 -0.78 8.77 3.24
C PHE A 91 -1.54 8.26 4.47
N PRO A 92 -2.16 9.12 5.31
CA PRO A 92 -2.96 8.65 6.44
C PRO A 92 -4.11 7.73 6.02
N HIS A 93 -4.75 8.01 4.88
CA HIS A 93 -5.81 7.16 4.36
C HIS A 93 -5.29 5.77 3.98
N LEU A 94 -4.18 5.70 3.23
CA LEU A 94 -3.55 4.43 2.86
C LEU A 94 -3.16 3.60 4.07
N PHE A 95 -2.57 4.24 5.06
CA PHE A 95 -2.15 3.58 6.29
C PHE A 95 -3.34 2.99 7.07
N LEU A 96 -4.38 3.79 7.30
CA LEU A 96 -5.60 3.34 8.01
C LEU A 96 -6.31 2.22 7.25
N ARG A 97 -6.37 2.33 5.92
CA ARG A 97 -6.95 1.30 5.07
C ARG A 97 -6.21 -0.01 5.20
N SER A 98 -4.88 0.02 5.08
CA SER A 98 -4.05 -1.18 5.21
C SER A 98 -4.18 -1.85 6.58
N LEU A 99 -4.27 -1.05 7.66
CA LEU A 99 -4.54 -1.58 8.99
C LEU A 99 -5.90 -2.25 9.09
N ASN A 100 -6.93 -1.65 8.48
CA ASN A 100 -8.27 -2.19 8.49
C ASN A 100 -8.37 -3.49 7.67
N GLU A 101 -7.68 -3.59 6.56
CA GLU A 101 -7.59 -4.82 5.76
C GLU A 101 -6.94 -5.96 6.55
N VAL A 102 -5.84 -5.68 7.24
CA VAL A 102 -5.21 -6.69 8.12
C VAL A 102 -6.12 -7.07 9.26
N HIS A 103 -6.80 -6.11 9.88
CA HIS A 103 -7.76 -6.39 10.95
C HIS A 103 -8.91 -7.28 10.49
N ARG A 104 -9.44 -7.05 9.29
CA ARG A 104 -10.53 -7.86 8.71
C ARG A 104 -10.07 -9.26 8.27
N SER A 105 -8.84 -9.37 7.80
CA SER A 105 -8.27 -10.63 7.33
C SER A 105 -7.58 -11.44 8.43
N PHE A 106 -7.85 -11.15 9.71
CA PHE A 106 -7.14 -11.68 10.86
C PHE A 106 -7.28 -13.20 10.97
N ALA A 107 -6.52 -13.90 10.12
CA ALA A 107 -6.21 -15.29 10.33
C ALA A 107 -4.98 -15.36 11.24
N VAL A 108 -5.00 -16.28 12.20
CA VAL A 108 -3.92 -16.52 13.17
C VAL A 108 -2.57 -16.60 12.43
N GLY A 109 -1.62 -15.72 12.77
CA GLY A 109 -0.25 -15.79 12.24
C GLY A 109 0.15 -14.67 11.26
N HIS A 110 -0.70 -13.69 10.97
CA HIS A 110 -0.29 -12.54 10.18
C HIS A 110 0.65 -11.62 10.99
N ALA A 111 1.79 -11.27 10.38
CA ALA A 111 2.70 -10.29 10.95
C ALA A 111 2.02 -8.91 11.01
N LEU A 112 2.29 -8.17 12.09
CA LEU A 112 1.84 -6.79 12.21
C LEU A 112 2.46 -5.96 11.09
N ILE A 113 1.64 -5.34 10.26
CA ILE A 113 2.12 -4.41 9.24
C ILE A 113 2.47 -3.07 9.89
N TYR A 114 3.48 -2.40 9.37
CA TYR A 114 3.93 -1.09 9.83
C TYR A 114 4.26 -0.97 11.33
N PRO A 115 4.97 -1.90 11.97
CA PRO A 115 5.23 -1.86 13.40
C PRO A 115 5.92 -0.55 13.82
N ILE A 116 6.83 -0.04 12.99
CA ILE A 116 7.54 1.22 13.24
C ILE A 116 6.57 2.41 13.22
N PHE A 117 5.63 2.44 12.26
CA PHE A 117 4.65 3.53 12.18
C PHE A 117 3.66 3.49 13.34
N ILE A 118 3.18 2.29 13.71
CA ILE A 118 2.32 2.11 14.88
C ILE A 118 3.04 2.59 16.13
N HIS A 119 4.30 2.19 16.32
CA HIS A 119 5.11 2.64 17.47
C HIS A 119 5.25 4.17 17.50
N ARG A 120 5.53 4.82 16.35
CA ARG A 120 5.59 6.29 16.27
C ARG A 120 4.27 6.97 16.63
N ILE A 121 3.12 6.41 16.22
CA ILE A 121 1.80 6.93 16.61
C ILE A 121 1.62 6.82 18.12
N LEU A 122 1.94 5.67 18.70
CA LEU A 122 1.81 5.45 20.14
C LEU A 122 2.69 6.42 20.94
N LEU A 123 3.93 6.67 20.49
CA LEU A 123 4.81 7.68 21.09
C LEU A 123 4.22 9.08 20.96
N PHE A 124 3.72 9.46 19.78
CA PHE A 124 3.12 10.77 19.54
C PHE A 124 1.89 11.02 20.41
N LEU A 125 1.09 9.99 20.65
CA LEU A 125 -0.08 10.04 21.52
C LEU A 125 0.25 9.88 23.00
N SER A 126 1.53 9.79 23.37
CA SER A 126 1.99 9.51 24.73
C SER A 126 1.36 8.26 25.36
N LEU A 127 1.00 7.28 24.50
CA LEU A 127 0.44 6.00 24.93
C LEU A 127 1.52 4.91 25.06
N ALA A 128 2.74 5.19 24.65
CA ALA A 128 3.86 4.27 24.69
C ALA A 128 4.88 4.67 25.76
N ASP A 129 4.51 4.58 27.01
CA ASP A 129 5.48 4.42 28.10
C ASP A 129 5.84 2.92 28.25
N PHE A 130 6.33 2.33 27.17
CA PHE A 130 6.93 1.01 27.28
C PHE A 130 8.33 1.18 27.88
N PRO A 131 8.58 0.64 29.09
CA PRO A 131 9.95 0.54 29.55
C PRO A 131 10.74 -0.19 28.45
N SER A 132 11.82 0.42 28.00
CA SER A 132 12.70 -0.12 26.97
C SER A 132 13.51 -1.31 27.53
N SER A 133 12.82 -2.40 27.80
CA SER A 133 13.43 -3.60 28.31
C SER A 133 13.24 -4.72 27.28
N GLU A 134 14.17 -4.84 26.43
CA GLU A 134 14.52 -5.86 25.47
C GLU A 134 14.39 -5.42 24.02
N PRO A 135 15.46 -5.60 23.23
CA PRO A 135 15.39 -5.40 21.80
C PRO A 135 14.38 -6.41 21.25
N VAL A 136 13.21 -5.92 20.85
CA VAL A 136 12.30 -6.73 20.06
C VAL A 136 13.07 -7.15 18.83
N HIS A 137 13.40 -8.44 18.74
CA HIS A 137 13.90 -9.02 17.50
C HIS A 137 12.80 -8.81 16.46
N VAL A 138 12.91 -7.71 15.71
CA VAL A 138 12.10 -7.51 14.52
C VAL A 138 12.57 -8.58 13.54
N VAL A 139 11.89 -9.71 13.56
CA VAL A 139 12.01 -10.68 12.48
C VAL A 139 11.47 -9.93 11.26
N GLY A 140 12.40 -9.41 10.45
CA GLY A 140 12.03 -8.70 9.25
C GLY A 140 11.11 -9.59 8.42
N PRO A 141 10.00 -9.07 7.87
CA PRO A 141 9.11 -9.84 7.00
C PRO A 141 9.81 -10.30 5.70
N LEU A 142 11.02 -9.88 5.49
CA LEU A 142 11.90 -10.27 4.40
C LEU A 142 13.03 -11.15 4.96
N GLY A 143 12.64 -12.33 5.42
CA GLY A 143 13.61 -13.41 5.61
C GLY A 143 14.37 -13.64 4.30
N ALA A 144 15.60 -14.09 4.39
CA ALA A 144 16.61 -14.30 3.36
C ALA A 144 16.17 -15.09 2.07
N THR A 145 14.89 -15.29 1.87
CA THR A 145 14.31 -16.01 0.72
C THR A 145 14.15 -15.12 -0.52
N PHE A 146 14.41 -13.83 -0.44
CA PHE A 146 14.31 -12.91 -1.58
C PHE A 146 15.60 -12.73 -2.41
N LEU A 147 16.68 -13.43 -2.02
CA LEU A 147 17.98 -13.39 -2.72
C LEU A 147 18.35 -14.71 -3.39
N ARG A 148 17.37 -15.46 -3.90
CA ARG A 148 17.64 -16.58 -4.79
C ARG A 148 16.86 -16.43 -6.09
#